data_97d4dcff3b16ed1f43d20b40cfd14a08
#
_entry.id   97d4dcff3b16ed1f43d20b40cfd14a08
#
_cell.length_a   1.000
_cell.length_b   1.000
_cell.length_c   1.000
_cell.angle_alpha   90.00
_cell.angle_beta   90.00
_cell.angle_gamma   90.00
#
_symmetry.space_group_name_H-M   'P 1'
#
loop_
_entity.id
_entity.type
_entity.pdbx_description
1 polymer ?
#
loop_
_entity_poly.entity_id
_entity_poly.type
_entity_poly.pdbx_seq_one_letter_code
_entity_poly.pdbx_strand_id
1 'polypeptide(L)'
;MRTLKFVRNIIKELDEQTGLDGASLELKRNKTTRQLGCFTYSKLTFRYGGEVTYTPKSFTFSEVVLDCDDDTIREIVKHEYAHYMALVTYNDHCHHDYRFKKMCNQIGANANEPTFSNESVKNSLVKKAKYVVTCKECGHVYTYSRNCETLRLAKEGNPRVSCSCGSHEFEVTQNY
;
A
#
# COMPACT_ATOMS: atom_id res chain seq x y z
N MET A 1 -2.75 -13.96 8.98
CA MET A 1 -1.84 -12.77 8.92
C MET A 1 -0.39 -13.26 8.84
N ARG A 2 0.32 -12.88 7.79
CA ARG A 2 1.77 -13.13 7.68
C ARG A 2 2.54 -12.21 8.62
N THR A 3 3.78 -12.55 8.91
CA THR A 3 4.64 -11.76 9.80
C THR A 3 5.60 -10.89 8.98
N LEU A 4 6.19 -9.88 9.60
CA LEU A 4 7.28 -9.10 8.97
C LEU A 4 8.49 -9.99 8.59
N LYS A 5 8.65 -11.16 9.23
CA LYS A 5 9.67 -12.14 8.84
C LYS A 5 9.44 -12.66 7.42
N PHE A 6 8.18 -12.90 7.02
CA PHE A 6 7.83 -13.30 5.66
C PHE A 6 8.21 -12.22 4.64
N VAL A 7 7.86 -10.96 4.93
CA VAL A 7 8.24 -9.81 4.10
C VAL A 7 9.77 -9.67 4.00
N ARG A 8 10.49 -9.83 5.11
CA ARG A 8 11.96 -9.79 5.12
C ARG A 8 12.59 -10.88 4.28
N ASN A 9 12.00 -12.05 4.22
CA ASN A 9 12.49 -13.13 3.35
C ASN A 9 12.33 -12.76 1.87
N ILE A 10 11.21 -12.15 1.48
CA ILE A 10 11.02 -11.65 0.10
C ILE A 10 12.07 -10.58 -0.23
N ILE A 11 12.34 -9.64 0.68
CA ILE A 11 13.37 -8.62 0.49
C ILE A 11 14.76 -9.26 0.32
N LYS A 12 15.09 -10.28 1.09
CA LYS A 12 16.36 -11.02 0.93
C LYS A 12 16.48 -11.72 -0.42
N GLU A 13 15.42 -12.35 -0.91
CA GLU A 13 15.36 -12.92 -2.24
C GLU A 13 15.66 -11.87 -3.33
N LEU A 14 15.14 -10.64 -3.13
CA LEU A 14 15.39 -9.51 -4.04
C LEU A 14 16.82 -8.96 -3.89
N ASP A 15 17.38 -8.93 -2.67
CA ASP A 15 18.78 -8.55 -2.44
C ASP A 15 19.75 -9.52 -3.15
N GLU A 16 19.49 -10.83 -3.07
CA GLU A 16 20.27 -11.83 -3.78
C GLU A 16 20.21 -11.66 -5.31
N GLN A 17 19.05 -11.25 -5.83
CA GLN A 17 18.85 -10.98 -7.27
C GLN A 17 19.55 -9.71 -7.74
N THR A 18 19.60 -8.68 -6.90
CA THR A 18 20.02 -7.32 -7.28
C THR A 18 21.41 -6.93 -6.79
N GLY A 19 21.96 -7.66 -5.81
CA GLY A 19 23.22 -7.34 -5.14
C GLY A 19 23.11 -6.16 -4.16
N LEU A 20 21.90 -5.77 -3.78
CA LEU A 20 21.63 -4.72 -2.81
C LEU A 20 21.45 -5.30 -1.39
N ASP A 21 21.23 -4.44 -0.40
CA ASP A 21 21.05 -4.81 1.01
C ASP A 21 19.81 -4.12 1.63
N GLY A 22 18.66 -4.31 0.98
CA GLY A 22 17.38 -3.81 1.47
C GLY A 22 16.92 -4.48 2.77
N ALA A 23 17.34 -5.73 3.00
CA ALA A 23 16.99 -6.49 4.19
C ALA A 23 17.66 -5.95 5.47
N SER A 24 18.73 -5.15 5.37
CA SER A 24 19.33 -4.45 6.51
C SER A 24 18.49 -3.26 6.99
N LEU A 25 17.64 -2.72 6.13
CA LEU A 25 16.80 -1.58 6.48
C LEU A 25 15.75 -1.95 7.54
N GLU A 26 15.33 -0.95 8.29
CA GLU A 26 14.26 -1.11 9.27
C GLU A 26 12.96 -1.53 8.59
N LEU A 27 12.29 -2.54 9.12
CA LEU A 27 11.03 -3.05 8.62
C LEU A 27 9.93 -2.78 9.64
N LYS A 28 8.95 -1.98 9.24
CA LYS A 28 7.85 -1.50 10.09
C LYS A 28 6.51 -2.06 9.63
N ARG A 29 5.57 -2.10 10.56
CA ARG A 29 4.15 -2.28 10.25
C ARG A 29 3.34 -1.12 10.80
N ASN A 30 2.24 -0.80 10.13
CA ASN A 30 1.27 0.19 10.59
C ASN A 30 -0.17 -0.33 10.43
N LYS A 31 -1.12 0.41 10.98
CA LYS A 31 -2.56 0.08 10.92
C LYS A 31 -3.31 0.91 9.88
N THR A 32 -2.62 1.66 9.03
CA THR A 32 -3.29 2.47 8.01
C THR A 32 -3.98 1.58 6.97
N THR A 33 -5.15 2.02 6.53
CA THR A 33 -5.90 1.41 5.43
C THR A 33 -5.80 2.23 4.15
N ARG A 34 -5.04 3.34 4.17
CA ARG A 34 -4.92 4.27 3.03
C ARG A 34 -3.65 4.06 2.20
N GLN A 35 -2.67 3.37 2.74
CA GLN A 35 -1.39 3.09 2.09
C GLN A 35 -0.98 1.66 2.40
N LEU A 36 -0.78 0.86 1.38
CA LEU A 36 -0.46 -0.56 1.50
C LEU A 36 1.01 -0.79 1.86
N GLY A 37 1.91 -0.12 1.16
CA GLY A 37 3.34 -0.11 1.40
C GLY A 37 3.92 1.28 1.36
N CYS A 38 5.13 1.46 1.87
CA CYS A 38 5.89 2.70 1.78
C CYS A 38 7.37 2.42 2.00
N PHE A 39 8.20 2.81 1.04
CA PHE A 39 9.62 2.97 1.22
C PHE A 39 9.93 4.39 1.68
N THR A 40 10.77 4.56 2.71
CA THR A 40 11.15 5.86 3.25
C THR A 40 12.65 6.09 3.21
N TYR A 41 13.03 7.34 3.04
CA TYR A 41 14.41 7.80 2.97
C TYR A 41 14.57 9.16 3.68
N SER A 42 15.80 9.56 3.97
CA SER A 42 16.14 10.94 4.34
C SER A 42 16.81 11.65 3.16
N LYS A 43 16.56 12.94 3.06
CA LYS A 43 17.21 13.84 2.10
C LYS A 43 18.05 14.85 2.84
N LEU A 44 19.34 14.91 2.53
CA LEU A 44 20.26 15.95 3.02
C LEU A 44 20.53 16.94 1.89
N THR A 45 20.27 18.21 2.17
CA THR A 45 20.50 19.31 1.22
C THR A 45 21.42 20.33 1.89
N PHE A 46 22.51 20.72 1.25
CA PHE A 46 23.42 21.71 1.77
C PHE A 46 23.00 23.14 1.38
N ARG A 47 23.03 24.09 2.34
CA ARG A 47 22.54 25.48 2.17
C ARG A 47 23.25 26.27 1.09
N TYR A 48 24.49 25.88 0.72
CA TYR A 48 25.35 26.64 -0.19
C TYR A 48 25.67 25.88 -1.48
N GLY A 49 24.72 25.13 -2.04
CA GLY A 49 24.89 24.52 -3.35
C GLY A 49 25.69 23.21 -3.36
N GLY A 50 25.65 22.45 -2.26
CA GLY A 50 26.23 21.11 -2.20
C GLY A 50 25.35 20.07 -2.84
N GLU A 51 25.91 18.89 -3.07
CA GLU A 51 25.22 17.73 -3.63
C GLU A 51 24.11 17.25 -2.71
N VAL A 52 22.94 16.96 -3.28
CA VAL A 52 21.81 16.37 -2.52
C VAL A 52 22.06 14.88 -2.35
N THR A 53 22.03 14.41 -1.10
CA THR A 53 22.21 12.99 -0.78
C THR A 53 20.93 12.40 -0.23
N TYR A 54 20.55 11.25 -0.76
CA TYR A 54 19.41 10.47 -0.29
C TYR A 54 19.90 9.21 0.44
N THR A 55 19.38 8.96 1.63
CA THR A 55 19.75 7.79 2.44
C THR A 55 18.52 6.92 2.70
N PRO A 56 18.50 5.65 2.27
CA PRO A 56 17.44 4.70 2.59
C PRO A 56 17.23 4.57 4.10
N LYS A 57 15.99 4.41 4.56
CA LYS A 57 15.66 4.31 5.99
C LYS A 57 14.87 3.06 6.33
N SER A 58 13.69 2.91 5.77
CA SER A 58 12.83 1.79 6.17
C SER A 58 11.79 1.43 5.10
N PHE A 59 11.31 0.19 5.19
CA PHE A 59 10.08 -0.24 4.56
C PHE A 59 8.97 -0.32 5.60
N THR A 60 7.79 0.17 5.27
CA THR A 60 6.61 0.08 6.12
C THR A 60 5.48 -0.58 5.36
N PHE A 61 4.83 -1.60 5.96
CA PHE A 61 3.70 -2.30 5.36
C PHE A 61 2.48 -2.22 6.27
N SER A 62 1.32 -2.04 5.65
CA SER A 62 0.04 -2.07 6.37
C SER A 62 -0.27 -3.48 6.88
N GLU A 63 -0.93 -3.57 8.04
CA GLU A 63 -1.49 -4.85 8.52
C GLU A 63 -2.51 -5.44 7.53
N VAL A 64 -3.13 -4.62 6.68
CA VAL A 64 -4.00 -5.07 5.59
C VAL A 64 -3.22 -5.96 4.62
N VAL A 65 -2.02 -5.55 4.23
CA VAL A 65 -1.14 -6.30 3.33
C VAL A 65 -0.73 -7.64 3.94
N LEU A 66 -0.39 -7.65 5.23
CA LEU A 66 0.04 -8.88 5.91
C LEU A 66 -1.07 -9.94 6.05
N ASP A 67 -2.32 -9.59 5.78
CA ASP A 67 -3.46 -10.51 5.74
C ASP A 67 -3.84 -10.95 4.31
N CYS A 68 -3.21 -10.39 3.29
CA CYS A 68 -3.40 -10.79 1.90
C CYS A 68 -2.76 -12.17 1.61
N ASP A 69 -3.04 -12.71 0.43
CA ASP A 69 -2.33 -13.87 -0.10
C ASP A 69 -0.86 -13.54 -0.41
N ASP A 70 -0.05 -14.58 -0.54
CA ASP A 70 1.40 -14.46 -0.70
C ASP A 70 1.79 -13.73 -1.98
N ASP A 71 1.05 -13.90 -3.07
CA ASP A 71 1.33 -13.27 -4.36
C ASP A 71 1.05 -11.75 -4.27
N THR A 72 -0.07 -11.37 -3.67
CA THR A 72 -0.38 -9.95 -3.42
C THR A 72 0.67 -9.29 -2.51
N ILE A 73 1.12 -9.98 -1.45
CA ILE A 73 2.19 -9.46 -0.59
C ILE A 73 3.47 -9.29 -1.39
N ARG A 74 3.86 -10.30 -2.21
CA ARG A 74 5.07 -10.23 -3.05
C ARG A 74 5.02 -9.06 -4.02
N GLU A 75 3.90 -8.83 -4.68
CA GLU A 75 3.72 -7.71 -5.60
C GLU A 75 3.93 -6.35 -4.91
N ILE A 76 3.33 -6.16 -3.73
CA ILE A 76 3.47 -4.92 -2.96
C ILE A 76 4.91 -4.73 -2.47
N VAL A 77 5.55 -5.80 -1.98
CA VAL A 77 6.95 -5.74 -1.52
C VAL A 77 7.89 -5.41 -2.67
N LYS A 78 7.72 -6.02 -3.85
CA LYS A 78 8.51 -5.72 -5.05
C LYS A 78 8.35 -4.26 -5.47
N HIS A 79 7.14 -3.71 -5.44
CA HIS A 79 6.88 -2.32 -5.77
C HIS A 79 7.68 -1.36 -4.87
N GLU A 80 7.60 -1.55 -3.54
CA GLU A 80 8.35 -0.74 -2.58
C GLU A 80 9.88 -0.94 -2.71
N TYR A 81 10.30 -2.17 -3.01
CA TYR A 81 11.69 -2.48 -3.26
C TYR A 81 12.22 -1.80 -4.53
N ALA A 82 11.40 -1.66 -5.58
CA ALA A 82 11.77 -0.92 -6.78
C ALA A 82 12.01 0.57 -6.50
N HIS A 83 11.28 1.19 -5.55
CA HIS A 83 11.58 2.54 -5.08
C HIS A 83 12.95 2.63 -4.39
N TYR A 84 13.29 1.64 -3.56
CA TYR A 84 14.61 1.52 -2.94
C TYR A 84 15.72 1.39 -3.99
N MET A 85 15.56 0.47 -4.96
CA MET A 85 16.50 0.30 -6.07
C MET A 85 16.71 1.60 -6.84
N ALA A 86 15.63 2.30 -7.19
CA ALA A 86 15.68 3.56 -7.93
C ALA A 86 16.45 4.63 -7.15
N LEU A 87 16.18 4.75 -5.84
CA LEU A 87 16.88 5.69 -4.97
C LEU A 87 18.39 5.42 -4.93
N VAL A 88 18.78 4.15 -4.69
CA VAL A 88 20.20 3.77 -4.58
C VAL A 88 20.92 3.93 -5.91
N THR A 89 20.26 3.57 -7.03
CA THR A 89 20.88 3.62 -8.36
C THR A 89 21.06 5.05 -8.87
N TYR A 90 20.10 5.92 -8.64
CA TYR A 90 20.08 7.27 -9.24
C TYR A 90 20.36 8.39 -8.24
N ASN A 91 20.52 8.08 -6.96
CA ASN A 91 20.59 9.07 -5.87
C ASN A 91 19.50 10.16 -6.01
N ASP A 92 18.26 9.71 -6.33
CA ASP A 92 17.12 10.59 -6.56
C ASP A 92 15.80 9.84 -6.26
N HIS A 93 14.79 10.61 -5.86
CA HIS A 93 13.45 10.10 -5.67
C HIS A 93 12.71 10.03 -7.01
N CYS A 94 12.81 8.88 -7.66
CA CYS A 94 12.33 8.67 -9.03
C CYS A 94 10.81 8.46 -9.14
N HIS A 95 9.98 8.90 -8.18
CA HIS A 95 8.52 8.67 -8.20
C HIS A 95 8.12 7.41 -9.03
N HIS A 96 7.15 7.50 -9.96
CA HIS A 96 6.81 6.42 -10.91
C HIS A 96 7.25 6.75 -12.35
N ASP A 97 8.39 7.44 -12.50
CA ASP A 97 8.96 7.80 -13.80
C ASP A 97 9.57 6.59 -14.54
N TYR A 98 10.23 6.83 -15.68
CA TYR A 98 10.85 5.77 -16.47
C TYR A 98 11.97 5.02 -15.73
N ARG A 99 12.67 5.67 -14.80
CA ARG A 99 13.75 5.08 -13.99
C ARG A 99 13.19 4.06 -13.00
N PHE A 100 12.11 4.43 -12.31
CA PHE A 100 11.36 3.52 -11.46
C PHE A 100 10.83 2.32 -12.25
N LYS A 101 10.20 2.56 -13.41
CA LYS A 101 9.69 1.49 -14.29
C LYS A 101 10.79 0.53 -14.74
N LYS A 102 12.00 1.06 -14.99
CA LYS A 102 13.17 0.24 -15.31
C LYS A 102 13.54 -0.69 -14.15
N MET A 103 13.51 -0.21 -12.90
CA MET A 103 13.76 -1.03 -11.72
C MET A 103 12.67 -2.10 -11.54
N CYS A 104 11.40 -1.74 -11.73
CA CYS A 104 10.31 -2.71 -11.71
C CYS A 104 10.53 -3.85 -12.71
N ASN A 105 10.90 -3.53 -13.93
CA ASN A 105 11.16 -4.55 -14.99
C ASN A 105 12.29 -5.50 -14.60
N GLN A 106 13.34 -5.03 -13.91
CA GLN A 106 14.47 -5.87 -13.50
C GLN A 106 14.08 -6.97 -12.52
N ILE A 107 13.13 -6.70 -11.64
CA ILE A 107 12.69 -7.64 -10.59
C ILE A 107 11.31 -8.25 -10.86
N GLY A 108 10.74 -8.00 -12.04
CA GLY A 108 9.39 -8.46 -12.39
C GLY A 108 8.31 -7.88 -11.45
N ALA A 109 8.42 -6.61 -11.09
CA ALA A 109 7.41 -5.88 -10.32
C ALA A 109 6.43 -5.15 -11.25
N ASN A 110 5.19 -4.98 -10.80
CA ASN A 110 4.23 -4.10 -11.46
C ASN A 110 4.58 -2.63 -11.15
N ALA A 111 4.76 -1.82 -12.21
CA ALA A 111 5.05 -0.40 -12.06
C ALA A 111 3.82 0.44 -11.67
N ASN A 112 2.61 -0.09 -11.83
CA ASN A 112 1.41 0.56 -11.33
C ASN A 112 1.33 0.38 -9.82
N GLU A 113 0.80 1.38 -9.11
CA GLU A 113 0.55 1.23 -7.68
C GLU A 113 -0.32 0.00 -7.41
N PRO A 114 0.04 -0.83 -6.40
CA PRO A 114 -0.80 -1.91 -5.97
C PRO A 114 -2.15 -1.35 -5.54
N THR A 115 -3.19 -1.68 -6.30
CA THR A 115 -4.48 -1.02 -6.16
C THR A 115 -5.33 -1.66 -5.07
N PHE A 116 -6.09 -0.85 -4.38
CA PHE A 116 -7.18 -1.28 -3.50
C PHE A 116 -8.29 -2.04 -4.25
N SER A 117 -8.21 -2.14 -5.58
CA SER A 117 -9.09 -2.99 -6.40
C SER A 117 -8.74 -4.47 -6.38
N ASN A 118 -7.53 -4.85 -5.90
CA ASN A 118 -7.15 -6.24 -5.73
C ASN A 118 -8.09 -6.93 -4.73
N GLU A 119 -8.60 -8.12 -5.09
CA GLU A 119 -9.59 -8.86 -4.32
C GLU A 119 -9.07 -9.26 -2.94
N SER A 120 -7.81 -9.67 -2.84
CA SER A 120 -7.19 -10.03 -1.57
C SER A 120 -7.10 -8.83 -0.62
N VAL A 121 -6.75 -7.65 -1.15
CA VAL A 121 -6.72 -6.38 -0.40
C VAL A 121 -8.12 -5.99 0.08
N LYS A 122 -9.13 -6.07 -0.80
CA LYS A 122 -10.55 -5.80 -0.43
C LYS A 122 -11.00 -6.71 0.70
N ASN A 123 -10.76 -8.01 0.58
CA ASN A 123 -11.15 -8.99 1.59
C ASN A 123 -10.46 -8.71 2.94
N SER A 124 -9.19 -8.35 2.94
CA SER A 124 -8.46 -7.95 4.14
C SER A 124 -9.02 -6.67 4.77
N LEU A 125 -9.35 -5.66 3.95
CA LEU A 125 -9.97 -4.41 4.41
C LEU A 125 -11.34 -4.65 5.04
N VAL A 126 -12.21 -5.41 4.39
CA VAL A 126 -13.53 -5.78 4.90
C VAL A 126 -13.41 -6.48 6.26
N LYS A 127 -12.50 -7.44 6.38
CA LYS A 127 -12.25 -8.20 7.60
C LYS A 127 -11.81 -7.33 8.79
N LYS A 128 -11.02 -6.29 8.51
CA LYS A 128 -10.48 -5.37 9.54
C LYS A 128 -11.36 -4.16 9.83
N ALA A 129 -12.30 -3.86 8.97
CA ALA A 129 -13.18 -2.71 9.14
C ALA A 129 -14.20 -2.94 10.25
N LYS A 130 -14.45 -1.91 11.07
CA LYS A 130 -15.55 -1.96 12.04
C LYS A 130 -16.91 -1.92 11.35
N TYR A 131 -17.04 -1.10 10.31
CA TYR A 131 -18.25 -0.99 9.51
C TYR A 131 -17.94 -1.23 8.04
N VAL A 132 -18.80 -1.95 7.38
CA VAL A 132 -18.76 -2.22 5.94
C VAL A 132 -20.05 -1.70 5.32
N VAL A 133 -19.91 -0.92 4.25
CA VAL A 133 -21.02 -0.36 3.48
C VAL A 133 -20.95 -0.91 2.07
N THR A 134 -21.93 -1.70 1.69
CA THR A 134 -22.01 -2.32 0.36
C THR A 134 -23.12 -1.66 -0.45
N CYS A 135 -22.79 -1.19 -1.64
CA CYS A 135 -23.81 -0.70 -2.58
C CYS A 135 -24.63 -1.87 -3.08
N LYS A 136 -25.96 -1.79 -2.96
CA LYS A 136 -26.86 -2.87 -3.38
C LYS A 136 -26.93 -3.05 -4.89
N GLU A 137 -26.68 -1.99 -5.66
CA GLU A 137 -26.74 -2.03 -7.13
C GLU A 137 -25.48 -2.61 -7.75
N CYS A 138 -24.27 -2.11 -7.40
CA CYS A 138 -23.03 -2.51 -8.06
C CYS A 138 -22.08 -3.34 -7.20
N GLY A 139 -22.46 -3.65 -5.95
CA GLY A 139 -21.62 -4.42 -5.03
C GLY A 139 -20.37 -3.72 -4.53
N HIS A 140 -20.17 -2.44 -4.85
CA HIS A 140 -18.99 -1.70 -4.38
C HIS A 140 -18.97 -1.59 -2.86
N VAL A 141 -17.80 -1.84 -2.26
CA VAL A 141 -17.63 -1.91 -0.81
C VAL A 141 -16.80 -0.75 -0.30
N TYR A 142 -17.34 -0.04 0.69
CA TYR A 142 -16.65 0.99 1.45
C TYR A 142 -16.42 0.53 2.88
N THR A 143 -15.28 0.88 3.47
CA THR A 143 -14.91 0.46 4.82
C THR A 143 -14.66 1.65 5.74
N TYR A 144 -15.13 1.54 6.99
CA TYR A 144 -15.00 2.58 8.00
C TYR A 144 -14.51 1.99 9.33
N SER A 145 -13.59 2.68 9.98
CA SER A 145 -13.03 2.29 11.28
C SER A 145 -13.83 2.80 12.48
N ARG A 146 -14.70 3.80 12.27
CA ARG A 146 -15.51 4.44 13.31
C ARG A 146 -16.88 4.83 12.76
N ASN A 147 -17.84 5.01 13.67
CA ASN A 147 -19.12 5.57 13.31
C ASN A 147 -18.97 7.03 12.85
N CYS A 148 -19.65 7.42 11.80
CA CYS A 148 -19.62 8.75 11.23
C CYS A 148 -20.96 9.11 10.59
N GLU A 149 -21.15 10.38 10.25
CA GLU A 149 -22.38 10.87 9.64
C GLU A 149 -22.70 10.15 8.33
N THR A 150 -21.69 9.88 7.50
CA THR A 150 -21.86 9.14 6.24
C THR A 150 -22.49 7.76 6.45
N LEU A 151 -22.08 7.02 7.52
CA LEU A 151 -22.68 5.73 7.85
C LEU A 151 -24.16 5.85 8.26
N ARG A 152 -24.50 6.88 9.02
CA ARG A 152 -25.89 7.15 9.43
C ARG A 152 -26.74 7.46 8.20
N LEU A 153 -26.25 8.37 7.34
CA LEU A 153 -26.95 8.75 6.12
C LEU A 153 -27.10 7.57 5.13
N ALA A 154 -26.06 6.72 5.01
CA ALA A 154 -26.13 5.52 4.17
C ALA A 154 -27.19 4.52 4.68
N LYS A 155 -27.31 4.33 6.01
CA LYS A 155 -28.35 3.49 6.62
C LYS A 155 -29.78 4.03 6.36
N GLU A 156 -29.92 5.34 6.31
CA GLU A 156 -31.19 6.04 6.08
C GLU A 156 -31.57 6.14 4.60
N GLY A 157 -30.68 5.71 3.68
CA GLY A 157 -30.89 5.89 2.22
C GLY A 157 -30.91 7.36 1.81
N ASN A 158 -30.15 8.20 2.51
CA ASN A 158 -30.18 9.64 2.30
C ASN A 158 -29.50 10.02 0.98
N PRO A 159 -30.13 10.86 0.13
CA PRO A 159 -29.61 11.23 -1.19
C PRO A 159 -28.28 12.02 -1.16
N ARG A 160 -27.83 12.49 0.01
CA ARG A 160 -26.48 13.09 0.18
C ARG A 160 -25.34 12.10 0.10
N VAL A 161 -25.64 10.80 0.19
CA VAL A 161 -24.63 9.73 0.06
C VAL A 161 -24.97 8.94 -1.19
N SER A 162 -24.04 8.91 -2.13
CA SER A 162 -24.16 8.14 -3.37
C SER A 162 -22.95 7.28 -3.62
N CYS A 163 -23.16 6.13 -4.25
CA CYS A 163 -22.11 5.29 -4.80
C CYS A 163 -21.57 5.92 -6.11
N SER A 164 -20.38 5.53 -6.52
CA SER A 164 -19.83 5.91 -7.84
C SER A 164 -20.70 5.48 -9.02
N CYS A 165 -21.58 4.48 -8.86
CA CYS A 165 -22.58 4.08 -9.85
C CYS A 165 -23.85 4.94 -9.84
N GLY A 166 -23.97 5.93 -8.94
CA GLY A 166 -25.14 6.79 -8.78
C GLY A 166 -26.21 6.30 -7.81
N SER A 167 -26.13 5.06 -7.34
CA SER A 167 -27.09 4.50 -6.37
C SER A 167 -26.97 5.14 -5.00
N HIS A 168 -28.09 5.23 -4.27
CA HIS A 168 -28.21 5.68 -2.89
C HIS A 168 -28.58 4.51 -1.94
N GLU A 169 -28.70 3.30 -2.47
CA GLU A 169 -29.08 2.12 -1.69
C GLU A 169 -27.86 1.37 -1.20
N PHE A 170 -27.74 1.29 0.13
CA PHE A 170 -26.60 0.65 0.78
C PHE A 170 -27.06 -0.37 1.81
N GLU A 171 -26.29 -1.43 1.96
CA GLU A 171 -26.30 -2.31 3.11
C GLU A 171 -25.16 -1.93 4.04
N VAL A 172 -25.44 -1.73 5.32
CA VAL A 172 -24.43 -1.37 6.32
C VAL A 172 -24.35 -2.45 7.37
N THR A 173 -23.20 -3.13 7.43
CA THR A 173 -22.90 -4.16 8.42
C THR A 173 -21.85 -3.66 9.42
N GLN A 174 -21.92 -4.17 10.65
CA GLN A 174 -20.92 -3.91 11.69
C GLN A 174 -20.28 -5.25 12.07
N ASN A 175 -18.93 -5.32 11.97
CA ASN A 175 -18.19 -6.54 12.23
C ASN A 175 -17.92 -6.79 13.73
N TYR A 176 -17.79 -5.71 14.54
CA TYR A 176 -17.53 -5.78 15.99
C TYR A 176 -17.89 -4.47 16.72
#